data_1bd6f653d9305ab5324f4bfb318d4145
#
_entry.id   1bd6f653d9305ab5324f4bfb318d4145
#
_cell.length_a   1.000
_cell.length_b   1.000
_cell.length_c   1.000
_cell.angle_alpha   90.00
_cell.angle_beta   90.00
_cell.angle_gamma   90.00
#
_symmetry.space_group_name_H-M   'P 1'
#
loop_
_entity.id
_entity.type
_entity.pdbx_description
1 polymer ?
#
loop_
_entity_poly.entity_id
_entity_poly.type
_entity_poly.pdbx_seq_one_letter_code
_entity_poly.pdbx_strand_id
1 'polypeptide(L)'
;MLTLADALEAITTVRIANRAATAVITEAAVDSRLVIPGSLFVAIPGEQVDGHDFIAEAFKRGASFALTQKDLPVSFQTLDLRGAQSVAADTPLDFESHLCLRVDNTVSTLQQIARFWRRKLNLRVIGITGSVGKST
;
A
#
# COMPACT_ATOMS: atom_id res chain seq x y z
N MET A 1 -6.05 -1.94 -12.24
CA MET A 1 -5.02 -2.61 -11.45
C MET A 1 -4.37 -1.63 -10.48
N LEU A 2 -4.25 -1.99 -9.23
CA LEU A 2 -3.68 -1.11 -8.21
C LEU A 2 -2.16 -1.15 -8.26
N THR A 3 -1.53 0.02 -8.32
CA THR A 3 -0.07 0.13 -8.31
C THR A 3 0.41 0.85 -7.05
N LEU A 4 1.72 0.81 -6.81
CA LEU A 4 2.31 1.59 -5.72
C LEU A 4 2.01 3.08 -5.89
N ALA A 5 2.04 3.59 -7.12
CA ALA A 5 1.70 5.00 -7.37
C ALA A 5 0.26 5.32 -6.96
N ASP A 6 -0.67 4.39 -7.21
CA ASP A 6 -2.06 4.56 -6.79
C ASP A 6 -2.17 4.61 -5.26
N ALA A 7 -1.46 3.72 -4.56
CA ALA A 7 -1.47 3.70 -3.11
C ALA A 7 -0.87 4.98 -2.52
N LEU A 8 0.24 5.44 -3.09
CA LEU A 8 0.88 6.68 -2.64
C LEU A 8 -0.02 7.88 -2.88
N GLU A 9 -0.70 7.92 -4.03
CA GLU A 9 -1.66 9.00 -4.30
C GLU A 9 -2.82 8.97 -3.32
N ALA A 10 -3.33 7.79 -2.98
CA ALA A 10 -4.41 7.65 -2.02
C ALA A 10 -4.02 8.15 -0.63
N ILE A 11 -2.75 7.96 -0.26
CA ILE A 11 -2.25 8.35 1.06
C ILE A 11 -1.85 9.83 1.10
N THR A 12 -1.15 10.30 0.07
CA THR A 12 -0.53 11.63 0.09
C THR A 12 -1.27 12.67 -0.74
N THR A 13 -2.24 12.26 -1.54
CA THR A 13 -2.97 13.08 -2.52
C THR A 13 -2.08 13.61 -3.65
N VAL A 14 -0.83 13.14 -3.76
CA VAL A 14 0.11 13.56 -4.79
C VAL A 14 0.48 12.37 -5.67
N ARG A 15 0.32 12.54 -6.99
CA ARG A 15 0.71 11.51 -7.95
C ARG A 15 2.21 11.56 -8.18
N ILE A 16 2.87 10.43 -7.97
CA ILE A 16 4.31 10.34 -8.16
C ILE A 16 4.59 9.81 -9.55
N ALA A 17 5.28 10.60 -10.35
CA ALA A 17 5.67 10.22 -11.70
C ALA A 17 7.04 9.53 -11.65
N ASN A 18 7.05 8.29 -11.18
CA ASN A 18 8.26 7.49 -11.10
C ASN A 18 7.97 6.11 -11.67
N ARG A 19 8.84 5.63 -12.56
CA ARG A 19 8.68 4.31 -13.16
C ARG A 19 8.63 3.20 -12.12
N ALA A 20 9.40 3.34 -11.06
CA ALA A 20 9.43 2.33 -10.00
C ALA A 20 8.10 2.24 -9.26
N ALA A 21 7.31 3.31 -9.27
CA ALA A 21 6.01 3.32 -8.61
C ALA A 21 4.92 2.62 -9.44
N THR A 22 5.26 2.05 -10.59
CA THR A 22 4.31 1.27 -11.40
C THR A 22 4.20 -0.18 -10.92
N ALA A 23 4.94 -0.57 -9.88
CA ALA A 23 4.85 -1.91 -9.34
C ALA A 23 3.42 -2.23 -8.92
N VAL A 24 2.92 -3.38 -9.36
CA VAL A 24 1.54 -3.78 -9.13
C VAL A 24 1.38 -4.32 -7.71
N ILE A 25 0.31 -3.88 -7.04
CA ILE A 25 -0.12 -4.47 -5.78
C ILE A 25 -1.20 -5.50 -6.11
N THR A 26 -0.90 -6.77 -5.89
CA THR A 26 -1.80 -7.86 -6.26
C THR A 26 -2.99 -7.95 -5.33
N GLU A 27 -2.75 -7.78 -4.03
CA GLU A 27 -3.84 -7.72 -3.06
C GLU A 27 -3.30 -7.15 -1.74
N ALA A 28 -4.21 -6.72 -0.86
CA ALA A 28 -3.86 -6.30 0.49
C ALA A 28 -4.15 -7.46 1.45
N ALA A 29 -3.22 -7.75 2.34
CA ALA A 29 -3.35 -8.82 3.30
C ALA A 29 -3.04 -8.31 4.70
N VAL A 30 -3.88 -8.66 5.66
CA VAL A 30 -3.66 -8.32 7.08
C VAL A 30 -3.11 -9.51 7.86
N ASP A 31 -3.13 -10.68 7.27
CA ASP A 31 -2.60 -11.92 7.85
C ASP A 31 -1.41 -12.36 6.99
N SER A 32 -0.24 -12.50 7.62
CA SER A 32 0.97 -12.87 6.88
C SER A 32 0.84 -14.23 6.20
N ARG A 33 0.00 -15.10 6.71
CA ARG A 33 -0.22 -16.44 6.12
C ARG A 33 -0.97 -16.38 4.80
N LEU A 34 -1.67 -15.27 4.52
CA LEU A 34 -2.45 -15.11 3.31
C LEU A 34 -1.74 -14.28 2.25
N VAL A 35 -0.50 -13.90 2.51
CA VAL A 35 0.30 -13.10 1.58
C VAL A 35 0.61 -13.93 0.32
N ILE A 36 0.43 -13.29 -0.83
CA ILE A 36 0.82 -13.83 -2.14
C ILE A 36 1.86 -12.89 -2.75
N PRO A 37 2.56 -13.31 -3.80
CA PRO A 37 3.54 -12.44 -4.45
C PRO A 37 2.92 -11.11 -4.88
N GLY A 38 3.60 -10.02 -4.55
CA GLY A 38 3.14 -8.67 -4.88
C GLY A 38 2.16 -8.07 -3.88
N SER A 39 1.84 -8.76 -2.79
CA SER A 39 0.88 -8.25 -1.80
C SER A 39 1.39 -7.00 -1.09
N LEU A 40 0.43 -6.18 -0.66
CA LEU A 40 0.65 -5.15 0.34
C LEU A 40 0.24 -5.74 1.69
N PHE A 41 1.21 -5.96 2.57
CA PHE A 41 0.91 -6.44 3.91
C PHE A 41 0.57 -5.23 4.81
N VAL A 42 -0.54 -5.33 5.54
CA VAL A 42 -0.99 -4.26 6.44
C VAL A 42 -0.76 -4.72 7.87
N ALA A 43 0.23 -4.11 8.53
CA ALA A 43 0.55 -4.44 9.91
C ALA A 43 -0.43 -3.74 10.85
N ILE A 44 -1.29 -4.52 11.49
CA ILE A 44 -2.29 -4.00 12.42
C ILE A 44 -1.81 -4.27 13.85
N PRO A 45 -1.68 -3.23 14.69
CA PRO A 45 -1.29 -3.43 16.08
C PRO A 45 -2.40 -4.15 16.83
N GLY A 46 -2.02 -5.05 17.72
CA GLY A 46 -2.96 -5.78 18.55
C GLY A 46 -2.45 -5.90 19.97
N GLU A 47 -3.34 -6.21 20.89
CA GLU A 47 -2.98 -6.33 22.30
C GLU A 47 -2.14 -7.57 22.58
N GLN A 48 -2.50 -8.70 21.99
CA GLN A 48 -1.81 -9.97 22.19
C GLN A 48 -0.86 -10.29 21.04
N VAL A 49 -1.25 -9.94 19.82
CA VAL A 49 -0.46 -10.21 18.63
C VAL A 49 -0.38 -8.92 17.82
N ASP A 50 0.83 -8.49 17.54
CA ASP A 50 1.07 -7.27 16.79
C ASP A 50 1.49 -7.65 15.37
N GLY A 51 0.73 -7.17 14.37
CA GLY A 51 1.04 -7.44 12.97
C GLY A 51 2.42 -6.98 12.56
N HIS A 52 2.98 -5.99 13.23
CA HIS A 52 4.33 -5.51 12.94
C HIS A 52 5.41 -6.58 13.15
N ASP A 53 5.14 -7.55 14.03
CA ASP A 53 6.07 -8.66 14.26
C ASP A 53 6.14 -9.63 13.08
N PHE A 54 5.19 -9.54 12.16
CA PHE A 54 5.08 -10.46 11.02
C PHE A 54 5.51 -9.83 9.68
N ILE A 55 6.04 -8.62 9.70
CA ILE A 55 6.45 -7.95 8.47
C ILE A 55 7.54 -8.74 7.75
N ALA A 56 8.55 -9.21 8.49
CA ALA A 56 9.63 -9.98 7.88
C ALA A 56 9.09 -11.27 7.24
N GLU A 57 8.16 -11.94 7.90
CA GLU A 57 7.55 -13.14 7.36
C GLU A 57 6.72 -12.83 6.11
N ALA A 58 5.98 -11.74 6.12
CA ALA A 58 5.20 -11.32 4.96
C ALA A 58 6.11 -11.11 3.75
N PHE A 59 7.25 -10.46 3.94
CA PHE A 59 8.22 -10.28 2.86
C PHE A 59 8.78 -11.61 2.36
N LYS A 60 9.03 -12.55 3.25
CA LYS A 60 9.48 -13.89 2.85
C LYS A 60 8.44 -14.61 2.01
N ARG A 61 7.18 -14.35 2.25
CA ARG A 61 6.07 -14.98 1.52
C ARG A 61 5.75 -14.29 0.20
N GLY A 62 6.40 -13.17 -0.09
CA GLY A 62 6.28 -12.51 -1.38
C GLY A 62 5.65 -11.12 -1.35
N ALA A 63 5.31 -10.58 -0.18
CA ALA A 63 4.81 -9.22 -0.11
C ALA A 63 5.88 -8.26 -0.65
N SER A 64 5.45 -7.30 -1.45
CA SER A 64 6.34 -6.26 -1.98
C SER A 64 6.37 -5.04 -1.08
N PHE A 65 5.28 -4.77 -0.39
CA PHE A 65 5.10 -3.57 0.43
C PHE A 65 4.47 -3.93 1.75
N ALA A 66 4.73 -3.11 2.78
CA ALA A 66 4.08 -3.24 4.06
C ALA A 66 3.69 -1.87 4.59
N LEU A 67 2.42 -1.73 5.03
CA LEU A 67 2.00 -0.55 5.79
C LEU A 67 2.36 -0.77 7.24
N THR A 68 2.97 0.24 7.87
CA THR A 68 3.38 0.18 9.26
C THR A 68 3.05 1.49 9.96
N GLN A 69 2.70 1.42 11.22
CA GLN A 69 2.47 2.61 12.06
C GLN A 69 3.42 2.68 13.23
N LYS A 70 4.46 1.84 13.21
CA LYS A 70 5.53 1.85 14.19
C LYS A 70 6.87 2.01 13.49
N ASP A 71 7.83 2.54 14.23
CA ASP A 71 9.19 2.63 13.72
C ASP A 71 9.79 1.22 13.68
N LEU A 72 10.46 0.93 12.57
CA LEU A 72 11.06 -0.36 12.33
C LEU A 72 12.58 -0.25 12.35
N PRO A 73 13.31 -1.38 12.56
CA PRO A 73 14.77 -1.37 12.46
C PRO A 73 15.25 -0.88 11.09
N VAL A 74 16.48 -0.34 11.06
CA VAL A 74 17.08 0.21 9.83
C VAL A 74 17.21 -0.83 8.73
N SER A 75 17.16 -2.11 9.07
CA SER A 75 17.21 -3.18 8.08
C SER A 75 15.99 -3.16 7.14
N PHE A 76 14.90 -2.53 7.56
CA PHE A 76 13.73 -2.37 6.72
C PHE A 76 13.80 -1.01 6.03
N GLN A 77 13.79 -1.03 4.70
CA GLN A 77 13.68 0.20 3.93
C GLN A 77 12.31 0.80 4.16
N THR A 78 12.24 2.03 4.65
CA THR A 78 10.98 2.64 5.05
C THR A 78 10.82 4.02 4.42
N LEU A 79 9.66 4.25 3.82
CA LEU A 79 9.25 5.55 3.32
C LEU A 79 8.25 6.14 4.31
N ASP A 80 8.61 7.26 4.92
CA ASP A 80 7.75 7.92 5.90
C ASP A 80 6.76 8.82 5.20
N LEU A 81 5.49 8.47 5.30
CA LEU A 81 4.41 9.21 4.66
C LEU A 81 3.62 10.08 5.64
N ARG A 82 4.07 10.13 6.89
CA ARG A 82 3.40 10.97 7.90
C ARG A 82 3.72 12.43 7.63
N GLY A 83 2.72 13.28 7.81
CA GLY A 83 2.89 14.70 7.55
C GLY A 83 3.06 15.04 6.08
N ALA A 84 2.86 14.14 5.27
CA ALA A 84 2.75 14.06 3.81
C ALA A 84 3.08 15.31 3.02
N GLN A 85 4.23 15.92 3.23
CA GLN A 85 4.54 17.07 2.43
C GLN A 85 5.17 16.71 1.12
N SER A 86 5.77 15.58 1.04
CA SER A 86 6.25 15.09 -0.23
C SER A 86 6.98 13.80 -0.03
N VAL A 87 6.62 12.84 -0.80
CA VAL A 87 7.57 11.82 -1.14
C VAL A 87 8.55 12.56 -2.05
N ALA A 88 9.67 12.96 -1.50
CA ALA A 88 10.67 13.69 -2.26
C ALA A 88 11.09 12.82 -3.44
N ALA A 89 11.00 13.40 -4.63
CA ALA A 89 11.33 12.68 -5.86
C ALA A 89 12.77 12.16 -5.88
N ASP A 90 13.60 12.70 -5.03
CA ASP A 90 15.03 12.38 -4.94
C ASP A 90 15.36 11.42 -3.79
N THR A 91 14.38 10.88 -3.11
CA THR A 91 14.65 9.89 -2.05
C THR A 91 15.26 8.64 -2.69
N PRO A 92 16.47 8.23 -2.28
CA PRO A 92 17.13 7.07 -2.89
C PRO A 92 16.54 5.77 -2.36
N LEU A 93 15.35 5.43 -2.85
CA LEU A 93 14.65 4.20 -2.47
C LEU A 93 14.78 3.18 -3.57
N ASP A 94 14.98 1.94 -3.17
CA ASP A 94 14.96 0.82 -4.10
C ASP A 94 13.54 0.24 -4.11
N PHE A 95 12.77 0.61 -5.12
CA PHE A 95 11.39 0.17 -5.25
C PHE A 95 11.27 -1.27 -5.71
N GLU A 96 12.36 -1.88 -6.13
CA GLU A 96 12.37 -3.31 -6.49
C GLU A 96 12.58 -4.19 -5.28
N SER A 97 13.07 -3.63 -4.18
CA SER A 97 13.21 -4.32 -2.91
C SER A 97 11.96 -4.13 -2.07
N HIS A 98 11.89 -4.89 -0.97
CA HIS A 98 10.79 -4.74 -0.02
C HIS A 98 10.77 -3.32 0.54
N LEU A 99 9.61 -2.72 0.57
CA LEU A 99 9.45 -1.33 1.01
C LEU A 99 8.35 -1.24 2.06
N CYS A 100 8.67 -0.62 3.19
CA CYS A 100 7.70 -0.32 4.23
C CYS A 100 7.20 1.12 4.05
N LEU A 101 5.90 1.32 4.23
CA LEU A 101 5.26 2.63 4.13
C LEU A 101 4.80 3.00 5.55
N ARG A 102 5.45 4.00 6.13
CA ARG A 102 5.17 4.45 7.50
C ARG A 102 4.03 5.47 7.48
N VAL A 103 2.95 5.13 8.16
CA VAL A 103 1.76 5.98 8.25
C VAL A 103 1.37 6.15 9.72
N ASP A 104 0.40 7.02 10.00
CA ASP A 104 -0.07 7.24 11.36
C ASP A 104 -0.96 6.10 11.86
N ASN A 105 -1.79 5.57 10.97
CA ASN A 105 -2.71 4.48 11.31
C ASN A 105 -2.92 3.59 10.10
N THR A 106 -2.54 2.32 10.24
CA THR A 106 -2.58 1.39 9.11
C THR A 106 -3.99 1.04 8.69
N VAL A 107 -4.91 0.90 9.63
CA VAL A 107 -6.32 0.58 9.30
C VAL A 107 -6.96 1.73 8.52
N SER A 108 -6.81 2.95 9.02
CA SER A 108 -7.34 4.14 8.33
C SER A 108 -6.74 4.28 6.93
N THR A 109 -5.44 4.03 6.81
CA THR A 109 -4.75 4.13 5.52
C THR A 109 -5.26 3.08 4.55
N LEU A 110 -5.45 1.85 5.02
CA LEU A 110 -6.03 0.80 4.18
C LEU A 110 -7.40 1.21 3.67
N GLN A 111 -8.23 1.80 4.53
CA GLN A 111 -9.54 2.28 4.13
C GLN A 111 -9.46 3.40 3.09
N GLN A 112 -8.49 4.30 3.22
CA GLN A 112 -8.26 5.35 2.23
C GLN A 112 -7.88 4.76 0.87
N ILE A 113 -6.99 3.77 0.87
CA ILE A 113 -6.57 3.10 -0.36
C ILE A 113 -7.76 2.40 -1.00
N ALA A 114 -8.57 1.72 -0.22
CA ALA A 114 -9.74 1.00 -0.71
C ALA A 114 -10.77 1.97 -1.33
N ARG A 115 -11.02 3.10 -0.69
CA ARG A 115 -11.93 4.12 -1.23
C ARG A 115 -11.41 4.72 -2.51
N PHE A 116 -10.12 5.02 -2.57
CA PHE A 116 -9.48 5.54 -3.78
C PHE A 116 -9.62 4.56 -4.93
N TRP A 117 -9.34 3.30 -4.68
CA TRP A 117 -9.42 2.25 -5.70
C TRP A 117 -10.84 2.05 -6.19
N ARG A 118 -11.80 2.07 -5.27
CA ARG A 118 -13.22 1.93 -5.61
C ARG A 118 -13.68 3.07 -6.51
N ARG A 119 -13.28 4.31 -6.20
CA ARG A 119 -13.61 5.46 -7.04
C ARG A 119 -13.01 5.32 -8.43
N LYS A 120 -11.78 4.88 -8.50
CA LYS A 120 -11.09 4.68 -9.77
C LYS A 120 -11.79 3.63 -10.62
N LEU A 121 -12.22 2.53 -10.01
CA LEU A 121 -12.98 1.49 -10.70
C LEU A 121 -14.34 2.00 -11.19
N ASN A 122 -15.05 2.77 -10.38
CA ASN A 122 -16.33 3.33 -10.77
C ASN A 122 -16.20 4.26 -11.97
N LEU A 123 -15.16 5.08 -12.00
CA LEU A 123 -14.92 5.96 -13.15
C LEU A 123 -14.64 5.16 -14.41
N ARG A 124 -13.91 4.07 -14.31
CA ARG A 124 -13.62 3.21 -15.45
C ARG A 124 -14.88 2.52 -15.97
N VAL A 125 -15.73 2.05 -15.07
CA VAL A 125 -17.00 1.40 -15.45
C VAL A 125 -17.91 2.38 -16.18
N ILE A 126 -18.03 3.60 -15.66
CA ILE A 126 -18.82 4.64 -16.31
C ILE A 126 -18.28 4.96 -17.70
N GLY A 127 -16.97 5.00 -17.84
CA GLY A 127 -16.33 5.29 -19.13
C GLY A 127 -16.51 4.19 -20.15
N ILE A 128 -16.73 2.94 -19.72
CA ILE A 128 -16.89 1.83 -20.62
C ILE A 128 -18.33 1.75 -21.14
N THR A 129 -19.30 1.76 -20.24
CA THR A 129 -20.70 1.68 -20.62
C THR A 129 -21.59 1.90 -19.41
N GLY A 130 -22.67 2.61 -19.62
CA GLY A 130 -23.61 2.85 -18.55
C GLY A 130 -24.45 1.64 -18.17
N SER A 131 -24.48 0.63 -19.00
CA SER A 131 -25.34 -0.52 -18.73
C SER A 131 -24.79 -1.40 -17.62
N VAL A 132 -23.51 -1.32 -17.34
CA VAL A 132 -22.88 -2.18 -16.34
C VAL A 132 -23.29 -1.82 -14.92
N GLY A 133 -23.58 -0.58 -14.69
CA GLY A 133 -23.82 -0.10 -13.33
C GLY A 133 -25.03 -0.70 -12.66
N LYS A 134 -25.97 -1.23 -13.40
CA LYS A 134 -27.18 -1.73 -12.79
C LYS A 134 -27.04 -3.09 -12.14
N SER A 135 -25.99 -3.76 -12.37
CA SER A 135 -25.80 -5.09 -11.80
C SER A 135 -25.52 -5.08 -10.32
N THR A 136 -25.38 -3.92 -9.73
CA THR A 136 -25.08 -3.78 -8.32
C THR A 136 -25.30 -4.71 -7.36
#